data_142f27ad5b008b8121c6d1da904f1e6e
#
_entry.id   142f27ad5b008b8121c6d1da904f1e6e
#
_cell.length_a   1.000
_cell.length_b   1.000
_cell.length_c   1.000
_cell.angle_alpha   90.00
_cell.angle_beta   90.00
_cell.angle_gamma   90.00
#
_symmetry.space_group_name_H-M   'P 1'
#
loop_
_entity.id
_entity.type
_entity.pdbx_description
1 polymer ?
#
loop_
_entity_poly.entity_id
_entity_poly.type
_entity_poly.pdbx_seq_one_letter_code
_entity_poly.pdbx_strand_id
1 'polypeptide(L)'
;MDPAQRKAFAQDGAVLIEGFLASEQLARCRTVYDWIVENPGPTAVELFEGTEKETHNENANPGATGRLKELVPSIPFGELFADLWGSKHVWFFAEEVFLKRNGKGGRTPWHQDTSYLPWEGKHWANAWISFEAVPKPNALEMVKGSHSGILYDGTNFLDANDPTAPLHGGGTLPRLPDIEAERNTNPNQYEVLSWATQPGDIVLLHPGMLHGGAPVDATFRDRHTLVLRFFGDDSFFRSLPSHSDSGFTTAGVLFVDQLGHLKDGDRFRAPCFEQLR
;
A
#
# COMPACT_ATOMS: atom_id res chain seq x y z
N MET A 1 10.04 -5.88 -18.09
CA MET A 1 10.63 -4.83 -17.20
C MET A 1 12.11 -4.67 -17.49
N ASP A 2 12.64 -3.43 -17.45
CA ASP A 2 14.07 -3.14 -17.60
C ASP A 2 14.87 -3.79 -16.45
N PRO A 3 16.05 -4.40 -16.71
CA PRO A 3 16.94 -4.92 -15.68
C PRO A 3 17.34 -3.88 -14.60
N ALA A 4 17.48 -2.60 -14.97
CA ALA A 4 17.76 -1.52 -14.03
C ALA A 4 16.59 -1.29 -13.06
N GLN A 5 15.35 -1.36 -13.53
CA GLN A 5 14.16 -1.23 -12.68
C GLN A 5 14.03 -2.40 -11.68
N ARG A 6 14.31 -3.64 -12.12
CA ARG A 6 14.34 -4.80 -11.21
C ARG A 6 15.39 -4.65 -10.12
N LYS A 7 16.59 -4.19 -10.52
CA LYS A 7 17.67 -3.93 -9.57
C LYS A 7 17.29 -2.83 -8.59
N ALA A 8 16.71 -1.73 -9.07
CA ALA A 8 16.24 -0.63 -8.23
C ALA A 8 15.20 -1.11 -7.22
N PHE A 9 14.17 -1.85 -7.64
CA PHE A 9 13.19 -2.41 -6.71
C PHE A 9 13.84 -3.34 -5.67
N ALA A 10 14.74 -4.22 -6.07
CA ALA A 10 15.40 -5.16 -5.15
C ALA A 10 16.32 -4.46 -4.14
N GLN A 11 16.98 -3.35 -4.52
CA GLN A 11 17.92 -2.63 -3.67
C GLN A 11 17.25 -1.50 -2.87
N ASP A 12 16.41 -0.72 -3.54
CA ASP A 12 15.84 0.51 -3.02
C ASP A 12 14.43 0.29 -2.45
N GLY A 13 13.75 -0.81 -2.84
CA GLY A 13 12.41 -1.20 -2.39
C GLY A 13 11.27 -0.59 -3.18
N ALA A 14 11.54 0.34 -4.09
CA ALA A 14 10.52 0.96 -4.93
C ALA A 14 11.07 1.37 -6.30
N VAL A 15 10.16 1.50 -7.27
CA VAL A 15 10.48 1.95 -8.63
C VAL A 15 9.26 2.58 -9.30
N LEU A 16 9.48 3.60 -10.12
CA LEU A 16 8.49 4.17 -11.02
C LEU A 16 8.49 3.39 -12.34
N ILE A 17 7.31 3.01 -12.81
CA ILE A 17 7.07 2.47 -14.16
C ILE A 17 6.20 3.46 -14.92
N GLU A 18 6.82 4.18 -15.83
CA GLU A 18 6.12 5.20 -16.61
C GLU A 18 5.24 4.56 -17.71
N GLY A 19 4.04 5.06 -17.87
CA GLY A 19 3.11 4.68 -18.95
C GLY A 19 2.70 3.19 -18.95
N PHE A 20 2.71 2.53 -17.81
CA PHE A 20 2.37 1.10 -17.71
C PHE A 20 0.91 0.82 -18.10
N LEU A 21 -0.01 1.68 -17.64
CA LEU A 21 -1.43 1.55 -17.94
C LEU A 21 -1.79 2.33 -19.19
N ALA A 22 -2.29 1.66 -20.20
CA ALA A 22 -2.94 2.32 -21.32
C ALA A 22 -4.18 3.09 -20.84
N SER A 23 -4.60 4.11 -21.60
CA SER A 23 -5.73 4.98 -21.22
C SER A 23 -7.02 4.20 -20.94
N GLU A 24 -7.30 3.13 -21.69
CA GLU A 24 -8.46 2.26 -21.46
C GLU A 24 -8.33 1.47 -20.15
N GLN A 25 -7.14 0.94 -19.84
CA GLN A 25 -6.87 0.22 -18.61
C GLN A 25 -7.00 1.16 -17.39
N LEU A 26 -6.46 2.38 -17.48
CA LEU A 26 -6.60 3.39 -16.44
C LEU A 26 -8.07 3.77 -16.23
N ALA A 27 -8.85 3.94 -17.30
CA ALA A 27 -10.29 4.23 -17.20
C ALA A 27 -11.06 3.09 -16.51
N ARG A 28 -10.69 1.84 -16.77
CA ARG A 28 -11.28 0.67 -16.08
C ARG A 28 -10.90 0.65 -14.58
N CYS A 29 -9.63 0.94 -14.25
CA CYS A 29 -9.20 1.13 -12.86
C CYS A 29 -10.03 2.22 -12.18
N ARG A 30 -10.25 3.35 -12.85
CA ARG A 30 -11.06 4.46 -12.34
C ARG A 30 -12.50 4.03 -12.10
N THR A 31 -13.10 3.29 -12.99
CA THR A 31 -14.48 2.78 -12.82
C THR A 31 -14.60 1.90 -11.57
N VAL A 32 -13.64 1.02 -11.32
CA VAL A 32 -13.63 0.17 -10.12
C VAL A 32 -13.40 1.00 -8.86
N TYR A 33 -12.46 1.93 -8.90
CA TYR A 33 -12.19 2.88 -7.82
C TYR A 33 -13.44 3.69 -7.43
N ASP A 34 -14.09 4.33 -8.42
CA ASP A 34 -15.29 5.14 -8.19
C ASP A 34 -16.41 4.29 -7.58
N TRP A 35 -16.58 3.06 -8.08
CA TRP A 35 -17.57 2.14 -7.52
C TRP A 35 -17.29 1.82 -6.05
N ILE A 36 -16.03 1.56 -5.66
CA ILE A 36 -15.66 1.28 -4.26
C ILE A 36 -15.99 2.48 -3.38
N VAL A 37 -15.60 3.68 -3.78
CA VAL A 37 -15.86 4.92 -3.01
C VAL A 37 -17.36 5.21 -2.88
N GLU A 38 -18.16 4.89 -3.90
CA GLU A 38 -19.62 5.07 -3.90
C GLU A 38 -20.37 3.95 -3.15
N ASN A 39 -19.73 2.80 -2.92
CA ASN A 39 -20.30 1.64 -2.26
C ASN A 39 -19.39 1.15 -1.13
N PRO A 40 -19.18 1.96 -0.10
CA PRO A 40 -18.26 1.62 0.98
C PRO A 40 -18.64 0.33 1.66
N GLY A 41 -17.68 -0.53 1.89
CA GLY A 41 -17.81 -1.80 2.58
C GLY A 41 -17.50 -1.70 4.08
N PRO A 42 -17.42 -2.83 4.78
CA PRO A 42 -17.20 -2.86 6.22
C PRO A 42 -15.81 -2.39 6.66
N THR A 43 -14.90 -2.22 5.71
CA THR A 43 -13.51 -1.79 5.96
C THR A 43 -13.25 -0.31 5.66
N ALA A 44 -14.30 0.39 5.20
CA ALA A 44 -14.21 1.83 4.93
C ALA A 44 -14.07 2.62 6.23
N VAL A 45 -13.10 3.54 6.25
CA VAL A 45 -12.84 4.43 7.38
C VAL A 45 -12.51 5.84 6.90
N GLU A 46 -12.91 6.83 7.69
CA GLU A 46 -12.42 8.21 7.53
C GLU A 46 -11.26 8.41 8.52
N LEU A 47 -10.04 8.34 8.01
CA LEU A 47 -8.85 8.61 8.82
C LEU A 47 -8.84 10.07 9.23
N PHE A 48 -8.62 10.37 10.52
CA PHE A 48 -8.61 11.72 11.10
C PHE A 48 -9.92 12.49 10.89
N GLU A 49 -11.05 11.79 11.01
CA GLU A 49 -12.39 12.31 10.81
C GLU A 49 -12.62 13.65 11.56
N GLY A 50 -13.30 14.58 10.89
CA GLY A 50 -13.63 15.90 11.43
C GLY A 50 -12.45 16.88 11.51
N THR A 51 -11.27 16.52 10.99
CA THR A 51 -10.10 17.40 10.92
C THR A 51 -9.80 17.83 9.48
N GLU A 52 -8.90 18.80 9.30
CA GLU A 52 -8.38 19.16 7.97
C GLU A 52 -7.46 18.08 7.36
N LYS A 53 -7.17 17.02 8.11
CA LYS A 53 -6.36 15.87 7.67
C LYS A 53 -7.21 14.70 7.19
N GLU A 54 -8.53 14.83 7.21
CA GLU A 54 -9.46 13.77 6.87
C GLU A 54 -9.15 13.13 5.50
N THR A 55 -9.11 11.81 5.49
CA THR A 55 -8.82 11.01 4.30
C THR A 55 -9.70 9.77 4.32
N HIS A 56 -10.51 9.58 3.28
CA HIS A 56 -11.21 8.32 3.09
C HIS A 56 -10.23 7.21 2.72
N ASN A 57 -10.35 6.08 3.41
CA ASN A 57 -9.57 4.87 3.14
C ASN A 57 -10.47 3.64 3.22
N GLU A 58 -10.26 2.71 2.32
CA GLU A 58 -10.88 1.40 2.38
C GLU A 58 -9.94 0.33 1.84
N ASN A 59 -9.89 -0.81 2.52
CA ASN A 59 -9.07 -1.98 2.15
C ASN A 59 -9.96 -3.19 1.90
N ALA A 60 -9.72 -3.90 0.80
CA ALA A 60 -10.31 -5.20 0.50
C ALA A 60 -11.86 -5.20 0.62
N ASN A 61 -12.52 -4.30 -0.11
CA ASN A 61 -13.98 -4.23 -0.15
C ASN A 61 -14.57 -5.54 -0.73
N PRO A 62 -15.33 -6.32 0.05
CA PRO A 62 -15.85 -7.60 -0.41
C PRO A 62 -16.83 -7.46 -1.58
N GLY A 63 -17.54 -6.33 -1.69
CA GLY A 63 -18.42 -6.02 -2.81
C GLY A 63 -17.69 -5.78 -4.13
N ALA A 64 -16.42 -5.40 -4.09
CA ALA A 64 -15.60 -5.14 -5.27
C ALA A 64 -15.00 -6.42 -5.88
N THR A 65 -15.05 -7.55 -5.20
CA THR A 65 -14.37 -8.80 -5.59
C THR A 65 -14.65 -9.22 -7.03
N GLY A 66 -15.90 -9.16 -7.48
CA GLY A 66 -16.26 -9.53 -8.85
C GLY A 66 -15.63 -8.60 -9.89
N ARG A 67 -15.65 -7.28 -9.63
CA ARG A 67 -15.05 -6.25 -10.50
C ARG A 67 -13.54 -6.37 -10.58
N LEU A 68 -12.90 -6.68 -9.46
CA LEU A 68 -11.45 -6.87 -9.40
C LEU A 68 -11.01 -8.15 -10.12
N LYS A 69 -11.79 -9.23 -10.04
CA LYS A 69 -11.55 -10.47 -10.82
C LYS A 69 -11.66 -10.25 -12.34
N GLU A 70 -12.43 -9.28 -12.80
CA GLU A 70 -12.49 -8.90 -14.21
C GLU A 70 -11.39 -7.90 -14.59
N LEU A 71 -11.06 -6.96 -13.70
CA LEU A 71 -10.09 -5.89 -13.96
C LEU A 71 -8.67 -6.42 -13.98
N VAL A 72 -8.25 -7.06 -12.88
CA VAL A 72 -6.84 -7.35 -12.61
C VAL A 72 -6.22 -8.29 -13.67
N PRO A 73 -6.87 -9.38 -14.11
CA PRO A 73 -6.32 -10.22 -15.18
C PRO A 73 -6.30 -9.55 -16.56
N SER A 74 -7.03 -8.46 -16.74
CA SER A 74 -7.06 -7.72 -18.02
C SER A 74 -5.88 -6.75 -18.21
N ILE A 75 -5.07 -6.59 -17.17
CA ILE A 75 -3.85 -5.76 -17.15
C ILE A 75 -2.66 -6.71 -16.96
N PRO A 76 -1.53 -6.51 -17.64
CA PRO A 76 -0.40 -7.46 -17.62
C PRO A 76 0.40 -7.43 -16.30
N PHE A 77 -0.30 -7.40 -15.14
CA PHE A 77 0.34 -7.47 -13.83
C PHE A 77 1.03 -8.80 -13.56
N GLY A 78 0.45 -9.91 -14.04
CA GLY A 78 1.06 -11.24 -13.90
C GLY A 78 2.46 -11.31 -14.50
N GLU A 79 2.64 -10.78 -15.72
CA GLU A 79 3.92 -10.71 -16.42
C GLU A 79 4.86 -9.72 -15.76
N LEU A 80 4.34 -8.54 -15.36
CA LEU A 80 5.12 -7.51 -14.70
C LEU A 80 5.78 -8.05 -13.42
N PHE A 81 4.98 -8.64 -12.53
CA PHE A 81 5.49 -9.12 -11.24
C PHE A 81 6.29 -10.41 -11.34
N ALA A 82 5.95 -11.30 -12.29
CA ALA A 82 6.78 -12.45 -12.58
C ALA A 82 8.19 -12.04 -13.05
N ASP A 83 8.27 -11.02 -13.88
CA ASP A 83 9.55 -10.48 -14.35
C ASP A 83 10.28 -9.72 -13.23
N LEU A 84 9.55 -8.94 -12.42
CA LEU A 84 10.10 -8.19 -11.28
C LEU A 84 10.85 -9.10 -10.30
N TRP A 85 10.25 -10.23 -9.93
CA TRP A 85 10.76 -11.12 -8.89
C TRP A 85 11.48 -12.36 -9.44
N GLY A 86 11.40 -12.64 -10.74
CA GLY A 86 11.75 -13.95 -11.28
C GLY A 86 10.83 -15.06 -10.75
N SER A 87 9.60 -14.73 -10.39
CA SER A 87 8.61 -15.64 -9.81
C SER A 87 7.93 -16.46 -10.90
N LYS A 88 7.69 -17.75 -10.62
CA LYS A 88 6.95 -18.62 -11.53
C LYS A 88 5.46 -18.34 -11.48
N HIS A 89 4.95 -18.02 -10.29
CA HIS A 89 3.54 -17.75 -10.06
C HIS A 89 3.36 -16.35 -9.44
N VAL A 90 2.24 -15.71 -9.75
CA VAL A 90 1.85 -14.41 -9.26
C VAL A 90 0.37 -14.44 -8.88
N TRP A 91 0.05 -13.88 -7.73
CA TRP A 91 -1.33 -13.75 -7.22
C TRP A 91 -1.67 -12.30 -6.93
N PHE A 92 -2.93 -11.98 -7.13
CA PHE A 92 -3.52 -10.75 -6.59
C PHE A 92 -3.98 -11.00 -5.16
N PHE A 93 -3.66 -10.07 -4.25
CA PHE A 93 -4.07 -10.13 -2.86
C PHE A 93 -5.34 -9.33 -2.61
N ALA A 94 -5.27 -8.02 -2.73
CA ALA A 94 -6.39 -7.11 -2.44
C ALA A 94 -6.09 -5.71 -3.00
N GLU A 95 -7.13 -4.89 -3.04
CA GLU A 95 -7.04 -3.47 -3.32
C GLU A 95 -7.07 -2.64 -2.04
N GLU A 96 -6.65 -1.39 -2.18
CA GLU A 96 -6.87 -0.31 -1.23
C GLU A 96 -7.16 0.99 -1.98
N VAL A 97 -8.10 1.77 -1.49
CA VAL A 97 -8.41 3.08 -2.04
C VAL A 97 -8.15 4.18 -1.02
N PHE A 98 -7.66 5.31 -1.53
CA PHE A 98 -7.53 6.55 -0.77
C PHE A 98 -8.19 7.68 -1.54
N LEU A 99 -8.90 8.54 -0.82
CA LEU A 99 -9.45 9.76 -1.37
C LEU A 99 -9.14 10.92 -0.43
N LYS A 100 -8.29 11.83 -0.91
CA LYS A 100 -8.03 13.12 -0.28
C LYS A 100 -8.71 14.21 -1.08
N ARG A 101 -9.44 15.10 -0.44
CA ARG A 101 -10.35 16.06 -1.10
C ARG A 101 -10.17 17.48 -0.63
N ASN A 102 -10.57 18.42 -1.50
CA ASN A 102 -10.76 19.84 -1.18
C ASN A 102 -9.51 20.57 -0.69
N GLY A 103 -8.33 20.06 -0.99
CA GLY A 103 -7.07 20.62 -0.52
C GLY A 103 -6.84 20.47 0.98
N LYS A 104 -7.56 19.55 1.65
CA LYS A 104 -7.55 19.37 3.09
C LYS A 104 -7.02 18.00 3.56
N GLY A 105 -6.79 17.07 2.66
CA GLY A 105 -6.26 15.76 3.02
C GLY A 105 -4.83 15.86 3.56
N GLY A 106 -4.63 15.52 4.83
CA GLY A 106 -3.33 15.55 5.49
C GLY A 106 -2.35 14.52 4.95
N ARG A 107 -1.11 14.57 5.45
CA ARG A 107 -0.13 13.52 5.19
C ARG A 107 -0.65 12.18 5.74
N THR A 108 -0.57 11.11 4.97
CA THR A 108 -0.64 9.76 5.51
C THR A 108 0.64 9.52 6.31
N PRO A 109 0.55 9.19 7.61
CA PRO A 109 1.72 8.92 8.44
C PRO A 109 2.66 7.89 7.84
N TRP A 110 3.95 7.99 8.17
CA TRP A 110 4.93 6.98 7.79
C TRP A 110 4.59 5.65 8.44
N HIS A 111 4.62 4.57 7.67
CA HIS A 111 4.31 3.21 8.12
C HIS A 111 4.93 2.17 7.19
N GLN A 112 4.83 0.91 7.59
CA GLN A 112 5.13 -0.27 6.77
C GLN A 112 3.85 -1.12 6.73
N ASP A 113 3.33 -1.43 5.55
CA ASP A 113 2.13 -2.29 5.41
C ASP A 113 2.32 -3.66 6.06
N THR A 114 3.56 -4.17 6.03
CA THR A 114 3.92 -5.45 6.67
C THR A 114 3.62 -5.49 8.17
N SER A 115 3.44 -4.34 8.83
CA SER A 115 3.06 -4.27 10.24
C SER A 115 1.57 -4.55 10.49
N TYR A 116 0.73 -4.43 9.46
CA TYR A 116 -0.72 -4.56 9.54
C TYR A 116 -1.26 -5.90 9.04
N LEU A 117 -0.46 -6.64 8.28
CA LEU A 117 -0.92 -7.82 7.54
C LEU A 117 -0.04 -9.03 7.85
N PRO A 118 -0.62 -10.26 7.89
CA PRO A 118 0.05 -11.45 8.37
C PRO A 118 0.95 -12.08 7.29
N TRP A 119 1.87 -11.31 6.75
CA TRP A 119 2.75 -11.77 5.69
C TRP A 119 4.22 -11.40 5.88
N GLU A 120 5.09 -12.14 5.20
CA GLU A 120 6.50 -11.84 5.01
C GLU A 120 7.02 -12.40 3.69
N GLY A 121 8.26 -12.12 3.34
CA GLY A 121 8.92 -12.59 2.12
C GLY A 121 9.30 -11.45 1.18
N LYS A 122 9.99 -11.80 0.10
CA LYS A 122 10.55 -10.83 -0.86
C LYS A 122 9.65 -10.54 -2.05
N HIS A 123 8.73 -11.47 -2.38
CA HIS A 123 7.86 -11.35 -3.53
C HIS A 123 6.53 -10.70 -3.14
N TRP A 124 6.61 -9.46 -2.65
CA TRP A 124 5.48 -8.61 -2.36
C TRP A 124 5.66 -7.25 -3.03
N ALA A 125 4.60 -6.72 -3.61
CA ALA A 125 4.59 -5.36 -4.11
C ALA A 125 3.18 -4.77 -4.13
N ASN A 126 3.12 -3.48 -3.84
CA ASN A 126 1.97 -2.62 -4.07
C ASN A 126 2.19 -1.89 -5.40
N ALA A 127 1.20 -1.89 -6.27
CA ALA A 127 1.11 -1.01 -7.42
C ALA A 127 0.24 0.20 -7.05
N TRP A 128 0.88 1.32 -6.77
CA TRP A 128 0.22 2.58 -6.45
C TRP A 128 -0.13 3.32 -7.74
N ILE A 129 -1.40 3.64 -7.94
CA ILE A 129 -1.97 4.24 -9.15
C ILE A 129 -2.69 5.53 -8.74
N SER A 130 -2.37 6.66 -9.39
CA SER A 130 -3.16 7.89 -9.29
C SER A 130 -3.85 8.18 -10.62
N PHE A 131 -5.03 8.75 -10.53
CA PHE A 131 -5.82 9.11 -11.72
C PHE A 131 -5.54 10.54 -12.19
N GLU A 132 -4.86 11.32 -11.37
CA GLU A 132 -4.38 12.69 -11.67
C GLU A 132 -2.88 12.69 -11.90
N ALA A 133 -2.40 13.74 -12.61
CA ALA A 133 -0.99 14.07 -12.62
C ALA A 133 -0.59 14.57 -11.22
N VAL A 134 0.22 13.83 -10.50
CA VAL A 134 0.61 14.14 -9.11
C VAL A 134 1.94 14.89 -9.10
N PRO A 135 1.99 16.13 -8.66
CA PRO A 135 3.24 16.86 -8.47
C PRO A 135 4.09 16.19 -7.37
N LYS A 136 5.41 16.25 -7.51
CA LYS A 136 6.32 15.62 -6.53
C LYS A 136 6.07 16.01 -5.07
N PRO A 137 5.74 17.28 -4.72
CA PRO A 137 5.44 17.66 -3.33
C PRO A 137 4.18 16.98 -2.74
N ASN A 138 3.28 16.48 -3.61
CA ASN A 138 2.04 15.81 -3.22
C ASN A 138 2.08 14.29 -3.44
N ALA A 139 3.23 13.76 -3.84
CA ALA A 139 3.39 12.36 -4.21
C ALA A 139 3.62 11.44 -3.00
N LEU A 140 3.64 10.14 -3.28
CA LEU A 140 4.07 9.12 -2.33
C LEU A 140 5.56 9.30 -2.02
N GLU A 141 5.94 9.13 -0.75
CA GLU A 141 7.32 9.18 -0.29
C GLU A 141 7.70 7.87 0.38
N MET A 142 8.93 7.41 0.15
CA MET A 142 9.43 6.12 0.62
C MET A 142 10.88 6.26 1.09
N VAL A 143 11.22 5.70 2.25
CA VAL A 143 12.61 5.65 2.72
C VAL A 143 13.34 4.55 1.96
N LYS A 144 14.33 4.93 1.17
CA LYS A 144 15.12 4.04 0.32
C LYS A 144 15.73 2.88 1.10
N GLY A 145 15.52 1.66 0.62
CA GLY A 145 16.11 0.44 1.20
C GLY A 145 15.49 -0.03 2.52
N SER A 146 14.50 0.70 3.09
CA SER A 146 13.91 0.39 4.39
C SER A 146 13.16 -0.94 4.45
N HIS A 147 12.74 -1.49 3.30
CA HIS A 147 12.08 -2.81 3.21
C HIS A 147 12.97 -3.97 3.66
N SER A 148 14.29 -3.80 3.63
CA SER A 148 15.26 -4.79 4.10
C SER A 148 15.77 -4.50 5.51
N GLY A 149 15.23 -3.48 6.17
CA GLY A 149 15.64 -3.02 7.48
C GLY A 149 14.78 -3.56 8.62
N ILE A 150 14.58 -2.71 9.62
CA ILE A 150 13.80 -3.01 10.81
C ILE A 150 12.31 -2.99 10.46
N LEU A 151 11.57 -3.98 10.96
CA LEU A 151 10.12 -3.93 11.01
C LEU A 151 9.70 -3.22 12.30
N TYR A 152 8.93 -2.17 12.15
CA TYR A 152 8.40 -1.37 13.26
C TYR A 152 6.96 -1.78 13.60
N ASP A 153 6.50 -1.33 14.78
CA ASP A 153 5.12 -1.58 15.29
C ASP A 153 4.13 -0.75 14.48
N GLY A 154 4.12 -0.29 13.42
CA GLY A 154 3.09 0.45 12.72
C GLY A 154 2.50 1.62 13.52
N THR A 155 1.57 2.34 12.93
CA THR A 155 0.81 3.39 13.62
C THR A 155 -0.68 3.02 13.63
N ASN A 156 -1.38 3.40 14.69
CA ASN A 156 -2.82 3.14 14.82
C ASN A 156 -3.71 4.12 14.04
N PHE A 157 -3.15 5.19 13.44
CA PHE A 157 -3.85 6.24 12.68
C PHE A 157 -4.99 6.95 13.43
N LEU A 158 -5.08 6.81 14.76
CA LEU A 158 -6.16 7.39 15.56
C LEU A 158 -5.83 8.78 16.07
N ASP A 159 -4.55 9.05 16.39
CA ASP A 159 -4.11 10.35 16.90
C ASP A 159 -3.31 11.12 15.84
N ALA A 160 -3.91 12.21 15.37
CA ALA A 160 -3.26 13.09 14.40
C ALA A 160 -2.04 13.85 15.00
N ASN A 161 -1.88 13.86 16.33
CA ASN A 161 -0.75 14.50 17.03
C ASN A 161 0.36 13.50 17.40
N ASP A 162 0.08 12.19 17.36
CA ASP A 162 1.07 11.14 17.53
C ASP A 162 1.08 10.21 16.31
N PRO A 163 1.75 10.60 15.20
CA PRO A 163 1.78 9.82 13.97
C PRO A 163 2.57 8.51 14.10
N THR A 164 3.20 8.26 15.25
CA THR A 164 3.97 7.04 15.56
C THR A 164 3.35 6.22 16.68
N ALA A 165 2.11 6.49 17.08
CA ALA A 165 1.40 5.76 18.14
C ALA A 165 1.35 4.26 17.81
N PRO A 166 1.89 3.38 18.68
CA PRO A 166 2.07 1.96 18.36
C PRO A 166 0.74 1.24 18.07
N LEU A 167 0.69 0.50 16.96
CA LEU A 167 -0.47 -0.32 16.58
C LEU A 167 -0.68 -1.50 17.53
N HIS A 168 0.42 -2.19 17.89
CA HIS A 168 0.41 -3.41 18.72
C HIS A 168 0.80 -3.13 20.18
N GLY A 169 0.81 -1.86 20.62
CA GLY A 169 1.10 -1.49 22.01
C GLY A 169 2.59 -1.44 22.37
N GLY A 170 3.50 -1.53 21.42
CA GLY A 170 4.94 -1.27 21.61
C GLY A 170 5.72 -2.36 22.36
N GLY A 171 5.13 -3.56 22.56
CA GLY A 171 5.77 -4.61 23.38
C GLY A 171 6.68 -5.55 22.59
N THR A 172 6.42 -5.77 21.31
CA THR A 172 7.07 -6.81 20.50
C THR A 172 7.92 -6.24 19.37
N LEU A 173 7.47 -5.15 18.78
CA LEU A 173 8.19 -4.45 17.71
C LEU A 173 8.61 -3.06 18.19
N PRO A 174 9.74 -2.51 17.70
CA PRO A 174 10.16 -1.17 18.04
C PRO A 174 9.16 -0.13 17.51
N ARG A 175 8.99 0.97 18.24
CA ARG A 175 8.17 2.10 17.82
C ARG A 175 8.72 2.70 16.53
N LEU A 176 7.83 3.16 15.65
CA LEU A 176 8.18 3.92 14.45
C LEU A 176 8.99 5.16 14.81
N PRO A 177 10.07 5.47 14.07
CA PRO A 177 10.73 6.77 14.19
C PRO A 177 9.80 7.89 13.70
N ASP A 178 9.86 9.05 14.31
CA ASP A 178 9.18 10.24 13.79
C ASP A 178 10.01 10.85 12.64
N ILE A 179 9.87 10.25 11.46
CA ILE A 179 10.64 10.60 10.26
C ILE A 179 10.48 12.08 9.90
N GLU A 180 9.27 12.66 10.07
CA GLU A 180 9.06 14.09 9.79
C GLU A 180 9.82 14.98 10.76
N ALA A 181 9.74 14.72 12.06
CA ALA A 181 10.48 15.50 13.06
C ALA A 181 12.00 15.32 12.91
N GLU A 182 12.45 14.10 12.63
CA GLU A 182 13.86 13.81 12.40
C GLU A 182 14.41 14.47 11.14
N ARG A 183 13.66 14.46 10.02
CA ARG A 183 14.03 15.16 8.78
C ARG A 183 14.04 16.69 8.94
N ASN A 184 13.17 17.24 9.75
CA ASN A 184 13.17 18.68 10.07
C ASN A 184 14.44 19.08 10.82
N THR A 185 14.97 18.19 11.65
CA THR A 185 16.20 18.42 12.41
C THR A 185 17.45 18.10 11.59
N ASN A 186 17.42 17.02 10.83
CA ASN A 186 18.51 16.56 9.95
C ASN A 186 17.96 16.10 8.60
N PRO A 187 17.86 16.99 7.59
CA PRO A 187 17.30 16.67 6.28
C PRO A 187 17.98 15.53 5.51
N ASN A 188 19.21 15.18 5.88
CA ASN A 188 19.99 14.13 5.24
C ASN A 188 19.93 12.78 5.97
N GLN A 189 19.14 12.66 7.03
CA GLN A 189 19.05 11.43 7.82
C GLN A 189 18.42 10.27 7.03
N TYR A 190 17.48 10.58 6.15
CA TYR A 190 16.81 9.60 5.30
C TYR A 190 16.97 9.97 3.82
N GLU A 191 17.40 9.01 3.02
CA GLU A 191 17.29 9.12 1.57
C GLU A 191 15.85 8.75 1.17
N VAL A 192 15.08 9.74 0.72
CA VAL A 192 13.67 9.58 0.38
C VAL A 192 13.48 9.53 -1.12
N LEU A 193 12.87 8.45 -1.59
CA LEU A 193 12.39 8.30 -2.96
C LEU A 193 11.00 8.93 -3.08
N SER A 194 10.79 9.69 -4.13
CA SER A 194 9.48 10.25 -4.51
C SER A 194 9.52 10.72 -5.96
N TRP A 195 8.44 10.48 -6.68
CA TRP A 195 8.32 10.85 -8.10
C TRP A 195 7.03 11.60 -8.36
N ALA A 196 7.10 12.66 -9.19
CA ALA A 196 5.92 13.15 -9.88
C ALA A 196 5.42 12.04 -10.82
N THR A 197 4.11 11.85 -10.89
CA THR A 197 3.50 10.81 -11.75
C THR A 197 2.47 11.40 -12.68
N GLN A 198 2.32 10.77 -13.85
CA GLN A 198 1.28 11.07 -14.82
C GLN A 198 0.21 9.97 -14.80
N PRO A 199 -1.03 10.25 -15.25
CA PRO A 199 -2.03 9.22 -15.44
C PRO A 199 -1.51 8.10 -16.35
N GLY A 200 -1.52 6.86 -15.85
CA GLY A 200 -0.96 5.68 -16.52
C GLY A 200 0.37 5.20 -15.95
N ASP A 201 1.07 6.04 -15.19
CA ASP A 201 2.23 5.61 -14.41
C ASP A 201 1.81 4.77 -13.21
N ILE A 202 2.70 3.89 -12.76
CA ILE A 202 2.55 3.17 -11.49
C ILE A 202 3.82 3.28 -10.66
N VAL A 203 3.67 3.47 -9.36
CA VAL A 203 4.78 3.31 -8.42
C VAL A 203 4.68 1.94 -7.79
N LEU A 204 5.70 1.11 -8.02
CA LEU A 204 5.82 -0.18 -7.32
C LEU A 204 6.61 0.04 -6.05
N LEU A 205 6.10 -0.45 -4.92
CA LEU A 205 6.82 -0.44 -3.64
C LEU A 205 6.63 -1.75 -2.90
N HIS A 206 7.68 -2.21 -2.22
CA HIS A 206 7.60 -3.34 -1.31
C HIS A 206 6.85 -2.93 -0.04
N PRO A 207 5.86 -3.70 0.47
CA PRO A 207 5.05 -3.30 1.63
C PRO A 207 5.84 -3.19 2.95
N GLY A 208 7.05 -3.72 2.99
CA GLY A 208 7.99 -3.51 4.11
C GLY A 208 8.72 -2.18 4.09
N MET A 209 8.51 -1.32 3.07
CA MET A 209 9.10 0.02 3.06
C MET A 209 8.43 0.94 4.08
N LEU A 210 9.23 1.75 4.77
CA LEU A 210 8.72 2.95 5.42
C LEU A 210 8.24 3.90 4.32
N HIS A 211 6.94 4.17 4.27
CA HIS A 211 6.34 5.03 3.28
C HIS A 211 5.21 5.86 3.86
N GLY A 212 4.84 6.95 3.18
CA GLY A 212 3.72 7.79 3.54
C GLY A 212 3.31 8.68 2.36
N GLY A 213 2.04 9.01 2.28
CA GLY A 213 1.52 9.87 1.22
C GLY A 213 1.57 11.33 1.61
N ALA A 214 2.15 12.20 0.77
CA ALA A 214 2.13 13.64 1.00
C ALA A 214 0.69 14.19 1.08
N PRO A 215 0.49 15.37 1.70
CA PRO A 215 -0.83 15.99 1.77
C PRO A 215 -1.30 16.47 0.40
N VAL A 216 -2.60 16.74 0.28
CA VAL A 216 -3.12 17.63 -0.78
C VAL A 216 -3.22 19.05 -0.23
N ASP A 217 -3.25 20.04 -1.12
CA ASP A 217 -3.25 21.47 -0.76
C ASP A 217 -4.07 22.31 -1.75
N ALA A 218 -4.02 23.62 -1.62
CA ALA A 218 -4.76 24.53 -2.50
C ALA A 218 -4.36 24.45 -3.99
N THR A 219 -3.15 23.98 -4.28
CA THR A 219 -2.61 23.86 -5.64
C THR A 219 -2.88 22.48 -6.27
N PHE A 220 -3.01 21.45 -5.43
CA PHE A 220 -3.36 20.09 -5.81
C PHE A 220 -4.45 19.57 -4.86
N ARG A 221 -5.70 19.85 -5.22
CA ARG A 221 -6.83 19.79 -4.30
C ARG A 221 -7.33 18.38 -4.00
N ASP A 222 -7.31 17.52 -5.00
CA ASP A 222 -7.91 16.19 -4.90
C ASP A 222 -6.94 15.14 -5.41
N ARG A 223 -6.82 14.04 -4.67
CA ARG A 223 -6.03 12.88 -5.07
C ARG A 223 -6.82 11.62 -4.85
N HIS A 224 -7.08 10.91 -5.94
CA HIS A 224 -7.73 9.62 -5.99
C HIS A 224 -6.66 8.55 -6.23
N THR A 225 -6.51 7.63 -5.30
CA THR A 225 -5.46 6.62 -5.35
C THR A 225 -6.05 5.22 -5.24
N LEU A 226 -5.69 4.36 -6.18
CA LEU A 226 -5.92 2.93 -6.13
C LEU A 226 -4.60 2.22 -5.90
N VAL A 227 -4.53 1.37 -4.89
CA VAL A 227 -3.41 0.48 -4.65
C VAL A 227 -3.85 -0.95 -4.90
N LEU A 228 -3.11 -1.68 -5.72
CA LEU A 228 -3.32 -3.11 -5.96
C LEU A 228 -2.13 -3.87 -5.41
N ARG A 229 -2.38 -4.88 -4.57
CA ARG A 229 -1.33 -5.65 -3.89
C ARG A 229 -1.16 -7.01 -4.51
N PHE A 230 0.10 -7.39 -4.76
CA PHE A 230 0.46 -8.64 -5.42
C PHE A 230 1.54 -9.38 -4.65
N PHE A 231 1.55 -10.70 -4.83
CA PHE A 231 2.60 -11.54 -4.26
C PHE A 231 3.00 -12.70 -5.19
N GLY A 232 4.20 -13.23 -4.95
CA GLY A 232 4.79 -14.28 -5.75
C GLY A 232 5.21 -15.50 -4.93
N ASP A 233 6.14 -16.31 -5.48
CA ASP A 233 6.54 -17.59 -4.86
C ASP A 233 7.27 -17.42 -3.53
N ASP A 234 8.03 -16.35 -3.33
CA ASP A 234 8.70 -16.04 -2.06
C ASP A 234 7.80 -15.16 -1.18
N SER A 235 6.68 -15.73 -0.73
CA SER A 235 5.75 -15.13 0.21
C SER A 235 5.26 -16.16 1.21
N PHE A 236 5.23 -15.76 2.49
CA PHE A 236 4.96 -16.64 3.61
C PHE A 236 3.98 -15.99 4.58
N PHE A 237 3.26 -16.83 5.32
CA PHE A 237 2.42 -16.37 6.41
C PHE A 237 3.28 -16.08 7.63
N ARG A 238 2.96 -14.99 8.32
CA ARG A 238 3.54 -14.59 9.60
C ARG A 238 2.46 -13.99 10.48
N SER A 239 2.26 -14.58 11.65
CA SER A 239 1.31 -14.06 12.65
C SER A 239 1.68 -12.65 13.08
N LEU A 240 0.69 -11.80 13.26
CA LEU A 240 0.86 -10.47 13.84
C LEU A 240 1.14 -10.56 15.35
N PRO A 241 1.89 -9.60 15.94
CA PRO A 241 2.34 -9.68 17.34
C PRO A 241 1.24 -9.71 18.39
N SER A 242 0.10 -9.18 18.13
CA SER A 242 -1.08 -9.30 18.99
C SER A 242 -2.33 -8.95 18.19
N HIS A 243 -3.41 -9.67 18.46
CA HIS A 243 -4.75 -9.21 18.10
C HIS A 243 -5.24 -8.28 19.21
N SER A 244 -4.66 -7.10 19.30
CA SER A 244 -5.34 -6.05 20.07
C SER A 244 -6.65 -5.75 19.35
N ASP A 245 -7.71 -5.46 20.11
CA ASP A 245 -9.02 -5.02 19.60
C ASP A 245 -8.96 -3.69 18.81
N SER A 246 -7.80 -3.30 18.36
CA SER A 246 -7.58 -2.13 17.52
C SER A 246 -8.21 -2.40 16.15
N GLY A 247 -9.11 -1.56 15.71
CA GLY A 247 -9.94 -1.68 14.52
C GLY A 247 -9.19 -1.84 13.18
N PHE A 248 -7.88 -2.05 13.21
CA PHE A 248 -7.04 -2.37 12.04
C PHE A 248 -7.08 -3.84 11.60
N THR A 249 -7.76 -4.66 12.34
CA THR A 249 -8.12 -6.00 11.89
C THR A 249 -9.02 -6.02 10.66
N THR A 250 -9.42 -4.86 10.12
CA THR A 250 -10.41 -4.85 9.05
C THR A 250 -9.91 -5.48 7.75
N ALA A 251 -8.72 -5.21 7.26
CA ALA A 251 -8.16 -5.99 6.15
C ALA A 251 -7.89 -7.45 6.56
N GLY A 252 -7.56 -7.70 7.83
CA GLY A 252 -7.39 -9.03 8.42
C GLY A 252 -8.72 -9.77 8.62
N VAL A 253 -9.79 -9.12 8.95
CA VAL A 253 -11.11 -9.76 9.18
C VAL A 253 -11.63 -10.46 7.94
N LEU A 254 -11.45 -9.90 6.75
CA LEU A 254 -11.90 -10.52 5.50
C LEU A 254 -11.09 -11.79 5.15
N PHE A 255 -9.87 -11.91 5.63
CA PHE A 255 -8.99 -13.04 5.33
C PHE A 255 -8.75 -13.96 6.53
N VAL A 256 -9.16 -13.60 7.75
CA VAL A 256 -8.93 -14.39 8.97
C VAL A 256 -9.48 -15.81 8.81
N ASP A 257 -10.70 -15.97 8.35
CA ASP A 257 -11.29 -17.30 8.16
C ASP A 257 -10.62 -18.08 7.02
N GLN A 258 -10.15 -17.39 6.00
CA GLN A 258 -9.54 -17.99 4.81
C GLN A 258 -8.06 -18.34 5.04
N LEU A 259 -7.38 -17.60 5.91
CA LEU A 259 -5.96 -17.79 6.27
C LEU A 259 -5.76 -18.51 7.61
N GLY A 260 -6.82 -18.70 8.40
CA GLY A 260 -6.74 -19.27 9.76
C GLY A 260 -6.19 -20.70 9.83
N HIS A 261 -6.04 -21.39 8.70
CA HIS A 261 -5.39 -22.70 8.61
C HIS A 261 -3.87 -22.60 8.46
N LEU A 262 -3.31 -21.40 8.12
CA LEU A 262 -1.89 -21.18 7.93
C LEU A 262 -1.17 -20.97 9.27
N LYS A 263 0.09 -21.39 9.30
CA LYS A 263 1.02 -21.22 10.43
C LYS A 263 2.23 -20.41 9.96
N ASP A 264 2.94 -19.82 10.91
CA ASP A 264 4.18 -19.08 10.63
C ASP A 264 5.15 -19.92 9.78
N GLY A 265 5.59 -19.34 8.68
CA GLY A 265 6.46 -19.97 7.70
C GLY A 265 5.75 -20.79 6.62
N ASP A 266 4.45 -21.00 6.68
CA ASP A 266 3.69 -21.61 5.59
C ASP A 266 3.70 -20.70 4.36
N ARG A 267 3.65 -21.31 3.17
CA ARG A 267 3.47 -20.52 1.93
C ARG A 267 2.18 -19.70 2.02
N PHE A 268 2.25 -18.42 1.70
CA PHE A 268 1.08 -17.54 1.71
C PHE A 268 0.17 -17.88 0.52
N ARG A 269 -0.73 -18.83 0.71
CA ARG A 269 -1.62 -19.36 -0.33
C ARG A 269 -2.99 -19.67 0.26
N ALA A 270 -4.04 -19.23 -0.45
CA ALA A 270 -5.42 -19.60 -0.16
C ALA A 270 -6.25 -19.57 -1.45
N PRO A 271 -7.35 -20.34 -1.53
CA PRO A 271 -8.20 -20.40 -2.74
C PRO A 271 -8.89 -19.07 -3.08
N CYS A 272 -8.95 -18.12 -2.15
CA CYS A 272 -9.54 -16.81 -2.38
C CYS A 272 -8.69 -15.90 -3.28
N PHE A 273 -7.38 -16.15 -3.38
CA PHE A 273 -6.49 -15.31 -4.16
C PHE A 273 -6.52 -15.67 -5.65
N GLU A 274 -6.72 -14.65 -6.49
CA GLU A 274 -6.70 -14.80 -7.94
C GLU A 274 -5.26 -15.04 -8.41
N GLN A 275 -5.00 -16.18 -9.05
CA GLN A 275 -3.71 -16.47 -9.67
C GLN A 275 -3.68 -15.87 -11.07
N LEU A 276 -2.72 -14.99 -11.33
CA LEU A 276 -2.54 -14.27 -12.59
C LEU A 276 -1.53 -14.95 -13.51
N ARG A 277 -0.67 -15.77 -12.93
CA ARG A 277 0.33 -16.53 -13.65
C ARG A 277 0.70 -17.81 -12.88
#